data_55efc306d53aff0777a04e998b1e0f7e
#
_entry.id   55efc306d53aff0777a04e998b1e0f7e
#
_cell.length_a   1.000
_cell.length_b   1.000
_cell.length_c   1.000
_cell.angle_alpha   90.00
_cell.angle_beta   90.00
_cell.angle_gamma   90.00
#
_symmetry.space_group_name_H-M   'P 1'
#
loop_
_entity.id
_entity.type
_entity.pdbx_description
1 polymer ?
#
loop_
_entity_poly.entity_id
_entity_poly.type
_entity_poly.pdbx_seq_one_letter_code
_entity_poly.pdbx_strand_id
1 'polypeptide(L)'
;EDAADFEEFLKDTEIYWDYVDEDLVREKRAQETCLKIYLPDSDEGAKQYADIRAALENLKARDEEHAWGRLCTETALTRQEDWEWGWKQYFKPFPVGRSFMIKPSWETVEDPQGRRILEIDPASSFGTGSHDTTQLCMMALEDAVKPGDKLLDMGTGSGILAIAAAMLGADVQTIVDIDENCLKTAHENAEKNHVEIGRGLCGDALRDPKLAEDIGGGYDVIVANIVADVIIGM
;
A
#
# COMPACT_ATOMS: atom_id res chain seq x y z
N GLU A 1 -5.18 -12.24 -14.61
CA GLU A 1 -5.54 -10.99 -15.29
C GLU A 1 -6.29 -11.38 -16.56
N ASP A 2 -7.57 -10.99 -16.64
CA ASP A 2 -8.42 -11.27 -17.80
C ASP A 2 -8.65 -9.94 -18.56
N ALA A 3 -8.52 -9.99 -19.89
CA ALA A 3 -8.84 -8.84 -20.73
C ALA A 3 -10.34 -8.47 -20.67
N ALA A 4 -11.23 -9.43 -20.39
CA ALA A 4 -12.66 -9.22 -20.23
C ALA A 4 -12.98 -8.44 -18.95
N ASP A 5 -12.32 -8.76 -17.82
CA ASP A 5 -12.46 -8.03 -16.55
C ASP A 5 -12.02 -6.58 -16.71
N PHE A 6 -10.95 -6.35 -17.50
CA PHE A 6 -10.47 -5.01 -17.80
C PHE A 6 -11.45 -4.22 -18.70
N GLU A 7 -12.10 -4.87 -19.65
CA GLU A 7 -13.13 -4.23 -20.48
C GLU A 7 -14.41 -3.91 -19.69
N GLU A 8 -14.79 -4.76 -18.73
CA GLU A 8 -15.93 -4.52 -17.84
C GLU A 8 -15.62 -3.34 -16.90
N PHE A 9 -14.41 -3.30 -16.36
CA PHE A 9 -13.93 -2.18 -15.55
C PHE A 9 -13.93 -0.83 -16.32
N LEU A 10 -13.56 -0.84 -17.61
CA LEU A 10 -13.61 0.36 -18.45
C LEU A 10 -15.05 0.82 -18.81
N LYS A 11 -16.04 -0.07 -18.71
CA LYS A 11 -17.44 0.22 -18.96
C LYS A 11 -18.20 0.71 -17.74
N ASP A 12 -17.56 0.67 -16.56
CA ASP A 12 -18.17 1.15 -15.33
C ASP A 12 -18.36 2.67 -15.43
N THR A 13 -19.64 3.07 -15.59
CA THR A 13 -20.03 4.48 -15.77
C THR A 13 -20.04 5.28 -14.46
N GLU A 14 -19.82 4.65 -13.32
CA GLU A 14 -19.66 5.34 -12.02
C GLU A 14 -18.24 5.88 -11.83
N ILE A 15 -17.26 5.39 -12.61
CA ILE A 15 -15.88 5.87 -12.58
C ILE A 15 -15.67 6.81 -13.77
N TYR A 16 -15.48 8.10 -13.50
CA TYR A 16 -15.10 9.08 -14.51
C TYR A 16 -13.61 8.93 -14.84
N TRP A 17 -13.31 8.48 -16.07
CA TRP A 17 -11.96 8.44 -16.61
C TRP A 17 -11.71 9.72 -17.41
N ASP A 18 -10.84 10.60 -16.92
CA ASP A 18 -10.42 11.80 -17.67
C ASP A 18 -9.47 11.44 -18.83
N TYR A 19 -8.82 10.30 -18.77
CA TYR A 19 -7.92 9.80 -19.81
C TYR A 19 -7.76 8.28 -19.70
N VAL A 20 -7.90 7.60 -20.82
CA VAL A 20 -7.59 6.17 -20.99
C VAL A 20 -6.47 6.06 -22.01
N ASP A 21 -5.32 5.50 -21.61
CA ASP A 21 -4.22 5.24 -22.50
C ASP A 21 -4.58 4.13 -23.50
N GLU A 22 -4.81 4.52 -24.76
CA GLU A 22 -5.20 3.59 -25.83
C GLU A 22 -4.13 2.53 -26.13
N ASP A 23 -2.84 2.86 -25.90
CA ASP A 23 -1.76 1.91 -26.11
C ASP A 23 -1.76 0.86 -24.99
N LEU A 24 -2.01 1.24 -23.76
CA LEU A 24 -2.18 0.32 -22.62
C LEU A 24 -3.39 -0.61 -22.85
N VAL A 25 -4.51 -0.07 -23.32
CA VAL A 25 -5.72 -0.88 -23.65
C VAL A 25 -5.40 -1.90 -24.74
N ARG A 26 -4.66 -1.48 -25.78
CA ARG A 26 -4.26 -2.38 -26.88
C ARG A 26 -3.30 -3.46 -26.40
N GLU A 27 -2.36 -3.12 -25.54
CA GLU A 27 -1.40 -4.05 -24.96
C GLU A 27 -2.11 -5.09 -24.05
N LYS A 28 -3.05 -4.64 -23.23
CA LYS A 28 -3.87 -5.53 -22.38
C LYS A 28 -4.77 -6.45 -23.20
N ARG A 29 -5.38 -5.96 -24.29
CA ARG A 29 -6.18 -6.79 -25.21
C ARG A 29 -5.36 -7.83 -25.98
N ALA A 30 -4.07 -7.55 -26.19
CA ALA A 30 -3.17 -8.49 -26.83
C ALA A 30 -2.59 -9.55 -25.90
N GLN A 31 -2.71 -9.37 -24.58
CA GLN A 31 -2.25 -10.34 -23.59
C GLN A 31 -3.23 -11.50 -23.50
N GLU A 32 -2.69 -12.72 -23.60
CA GLU A 32 -3.47 -13.91 -23.28
C GLU A 32 -3.80 -13.96 -21.79
N THR A 33 -5.02 -14.38 -21.46
CA THR A 33 -5.42 -14.64 -20.07
C THR A 33 -4.48 -15.66 -19.45
N CYS A 34 -3.82 -15.31 -18.37
CA CYS A 34 -2.92 -16.21 -17.66
C CYS A 34 -3.14 -16.17 -16.15
N LEU A 35 -3.02 -17.34 -15.52
CA LEU A 35 -2.98 -17.48 -14.07
C LEU A 35 -1.53 -17.72 -13.64
N LYS A 36 -0.98 -16.86 -12.78
CA LYS A 36 0.36 -17.03 -12.21
C LYS A 36 0.25 -17.70 -10.85
N ILE A 37 0.93 -18.83 -10.69
CA ILE A 37 1.01 -19.56 -9.43
C ILE A 37 2.47 -19.64 -9.02
N TYR A 38 2.78 -19.21 -7.80
CA TYR A 38 4.12 -19.26 -7.24
C TYR A 38 4.25 -20.51 -6.37
N LEU A 39 5.25 -21.32 -6.66
CA LEU A 39 5.54 -22.56 -5.96
C LEU A 39 6.97 -22.50 -5.40
N PRO A 40 7.25 -23.06 -4.21
CA PRO A 40 8.60 -23.11 -3.69
C PRO A 40 9.50 -24.01 -4.55
N ASP A 41 10.77 -23.65 -4.69
CA ASP A 41 11.77 -24.49 -5.35
C ASP A 41 12.21 -25.61 -4.38
N SER A 42 11.36 -26.63 -4.29
CA SER A 42 11.51 -27.78 -3.39
C SER A 42 10.79 -29.00 -3.96
N ASP A 43 11.05 -30.17 -3.37
CA ASP A 43 10.37 -31.43 -3.73
C ASP A 43 8.83 -31.29 -3.60
N GLU A 44 8.36 -30.52 -2.62
CA GLU A 44 6.94 -30.26 -2.43
C GLU A 44 6.38 -29.38 -3.54
N GLY A 45 7.09 -28.31 -3.93
CA GLY A 45 6.68 -27.46 -5.07
C GLY A 45 6.69 -28.22 -6.39
N ALA A 46 7.66 -29.11 -6.60
CA ALA A 46 7.69 -29.99 -7.78
C ALA A 46 6.47 -30.93 -7.83
N LYS A 47 6.05 -31.46 -6.68
CA LYS A 47 4.84 -32.27 -6.57
C LYS A 47 3.59 -31.46 -6.87
N GLN A 48 3.44 -30.26 -6.27
CA GLN A 48 2.31 -29.38 -6.52
C GLN A 48 2.23 -29.00 -8.01
N TYR A 49 3.35 -28.74 -8.66
CA TYR A 49 3.39 -28.48 -10.10
C TYR A 49 2.92 -29.66 -10.93
N ALA A 50 3.34 -30.89 -10.57
CA ALA A 50 2.90 -32.10 -11.23
C ALA A 50 1.37 -32.31 -11.09
N ASP A 51 0.82 -32.05 -9.92
CA ASP A 51 -0.61 -32.13 -9.64
C ASP A 51 -1.41 -31.11 -10.47
N ILE A 52 -0.91 -29.87 -10.56
CA ILE A 52 -1.52 -28.80 -11.40
C ILE A 52 -1.52 -29.23 -12.88
N ARG A 53 -0.40 -29.72 -13.39
CA ARG A 53 -0.33 -30.20 -14.77
C ARG A 53 -1.31 -31.32 -15.05
N ALA A 54 -1.40 -32.30 -14.16
CA ALA A 54 -2.36 -33.41 -14.30
C ALA A 54 -3.81 -32.90 -14.29
N ALA A 55 -4.14 -31.92 -13.46
CA ALA A 55 -5.45 -31.29 -13.41
C ALA A 55 -5.78 -30.54 -14.72
N LEU A 56 -4.81 -29.81 -15.28
CA LEU A 56 -4.97 -29.11 -16.57
C LEU A 56 -5.15 -30.04 -17.72
N GLU A 57 -4.42 -31.15 -17.79
CA GLU A 57 -4.62 -32.20 -18.83
C GLU A 57 -6.01 -32.83 -18.72
N ASN A 58 -6.52 -33.05 -17.50
CA ASN A 58 -7.88 -33.52 -17.30
C ASN A 58 -8.93 -32.48 -17.74
N LEU A 59 -8.70 -31.20 -17.50
CA LEU A 59 -9.58 -30.14 -18.00
C LEU A 59 -9.57 -30.09 -19.53
N LYS A 60 -8.39 -30.13 -20.12
CA LYS A 60 -8.21 -30.13 -21.58
C LYS A 60 -8.91 -31.31 -22.27
N ALA A 61 -8.87 -32.49 -21.63
CA ALA A 61 -9.58 -33.68 -22.14
C ALA A 61 -11.11 -33.53 -22.09
N ARG A 62 -11.64 -32.64 -21.29
CA ARG A 62 -13.08 -32.35 -21.15
C ARG A 62 -13.54 -31.17 -22.02
N ASP A 63 -12.62 -30.39 -22.57
CA ASP A 63 -12.88 -29.24 -23.43
C ASP A 63 -13.01 -29.70 -24.90
N GLU A 64 -14.09 -30.38 -25.20
CA GLU A 64 -14.37 -30.90 -26.55
C GLU A 64 -14.51 -29.79 -27.60
N GLU A 65 -14.96 -28.61 -27.19
CA GLU A 65 -15.20 -27.45 -28.05
C GLU A 65 -13.99 -26.49 -28.12
N HIS A 66 -12.91 -26.79 -27.41
CA HIS A 66 -11.73 -25.89 -27.27
C HIS A 66 -12.07 -24.48 -26.82
N ALA A 67 -13.09 -24.37 -25.96
CA ALA A 67 -13.61 -23.08 -25.45
C ALA A 67 -12.71 -22.44 -24.35
N TRP A 68 -11.87 -23.25 -23.69
CA TRP A 68 -11.08 -22.81 -22.53
C TRP A 68 -9.64 -22.42 -22.87
N GLY A 69 -9.36 -22.18 -24.15
CA GLY A 69 -8.05 -21.71 -24.60
C GLY A 69 -6.97 -22.79 -24.61
N ARG A 70 -5.71 -22.40 -24.56
CA ARG A 70 -4.56 -23.33 -24.72
C ARG A 70 -4.39 -24.32 -23.57
N LEU A 71 -4.84 -23.99 -22.36
CA LEU A 71 -4.66 -24.76 -21.13
C LEU A 71 -3.24 -25.36 -21.01
N CYS A 72 -2.24 -24.53 -21.17
CA CYS A 72 -0.83 -24.91 -21.09
C CYS A 72 -0.14 -24.25 -19.90
N THR A 73 0.96 -24.85 -19.43
CA THR A 73 1.80 -24.29 -18.39
C THR A 73 3.12 -23.83 -18.98
N GLU A 74 3.54 -22.63 -18.56
CA GLU A 74 4.89 -22.13 -18.76
C GLU A 74 5.53 -21.97 -17.38
N THR A 75 6.80 -22.32 -17.25
CA THR A 75 7.52 -22.18 -15.98
C THR A 75 8.67 -21.20 -16.13
N ALA A 76 8.80 -20.30 -15.17
CA ALA A 76 9.94 -19.43 -15.03
C ALA A 76 10.48 -19.53 -13.61
N LEU A 77 11.78 -19.57 -13.46
CA LEU A 77 12.42 -19.42 -12.16
C LEU A 77 12.46 -17.94 -11.83
N THR A 78 11.80 -17.56 -10.74
CA THR A 78 11.89 -16.22 -10.19
C THR A 78 12.71 -16.32 -8.91
N ARG A 79 13.83 -15.64 -8.86
CA ARG A 79 14.58 -15.54 -7.62
C ARG A 79 13.84 -14.61 -6.67
N GLN A 80 13.85 -14.95 -5.39
CA GLN A 80 13.23 -14.10 -4.36
C GLN A 80 13.81 -12.68 -4.40
N GLU A 81 15.10 -12.56 -4.68
CA GLU A 81 15.79 -11.28 -4.87
C GLU A 81 15.20 -10.46 -6.03
N ASP A 82 14.88 -11.10 -7.17
CA ASP A 82 14.31 -10.42 -8.34
C ASP A 82 12.90 -9.91 -8.04
N TRP A 83 12.15 -10.63 -7.21
CA TRP A 83 10.83 -10.25 -6.77
C TRP A 83 10.89 -9.12 -5.72
N GLU A 84 11.81 -9.21 -4.75
CA GLU A 84 12.02 -8.20 -3.71
C GLU A 84 12.54 -6.87 -4.29
N TRP A 85 13.31 -6.91 -5.38
CA TRP A 85 13.89 -5.71 -6.00
C TRP A 85 13.09 -5.22 -7.21
N GLY A 86 12.37 -6.09 -7.90
CA GLY A 86 11.65 -5.77 -9.14
C GLY A 86 10.62 -4.63 -8.99
N TRP A 87 9.91 -4.56 -7.88
CA TRP A 87 8.93 -3.51 -7.61
C TRP A 87 9.56 -2.17 -7.21
N LYS A 88 10.78 -2.18 -6.62
CA LYS A 88 11.48 -0.96 -6.18
C LYS A 88 11.76 0.01 -7.32
N GLN A 89 11.99 -0.49 -8.54
CA GLN A 89 12.23 0.34 -9.72
C GLN A 89 11.01 1.21 -10.11
N TYR A 90 9.81 0.80 -9.71
CA TYR A 90 8.57 1.53 -10.00
C TYR A 90 8.22 2.56 -8.94
N PHE A 91 8.87 2.47 -7.77
CA PHE A 91 8.62 3.42 -6.69
C PHE A 91 9.58 4.61 -6.80
N LYS A 92 9.14 5.64 -7.53
CA LYS A 92 9.90 6.87 -7.78
C LYS A 92 9.45 7.99 -6.85
N PRO A 93 10.33 8.98 -6.57
CA PRO A 93 9.93 10.17 -5.82
C PRO A 93 8.77 10.90 -6.50
N PHE A 94 7.80 11.35 -5.70
CA PHE A 94 6.66 12.10 -6.19
C PHE A 94 6.23 13.18 -5.17
N PRO A 95 5.71 14.33 -5.66
CA PRO A 95 5.24 15.39 -4.80
C PRO A 95 3.86 15.08 -4.24
N VAL A 96 3.61 15.48 -2.98
CA VAL A 96 2.28 15.46 -2.34
C VAL A 96 2.01 16.83 -1.75
N GLY A 97 0.85 17.39 -2.08
CA GLY A 97 0.45 18.71 -1.63
C GLY A 97 1.48 19.79 -1.96
N ARG A 98 1.57 20.78 -1.08
CA ARG A 98 2.50 21.91 -1.22
C ARG A 98 3.85 21.64 -0.57
N SER A 99 3.88 20.80 0.47
CA SER A 99 4.96 20.72 1.43
C SER A 99 5.85 19.51 1.31
N PHE A 100 5.42 18.45 0.65
CA PHE A 100 6.11 17.17 0.72
C PHE A 100 6.59 16.67 -0.65
N MET A 101 7.76 16.02 -0.62
CA MET A 101 8.29 15.17 -1.67
C MET A 101 8.53 13.80 -1.04
N ILE A 102 7.71 12.81 -1.41
CA ILE A 102 7.84 11.45 -0.90
C ILE A 102 8.90 10.70 -1.72
N LYS A 103 9.78 9.98 -1.03
CA LYS A 103 10.76 9.13 -1.69
C LYS A 103 11.05 7.87 -0.86
N PRO A 104 11.45 6.76 -1.49
CA PRO A 104 12.05 5.63 -0.77
C PRO A 104 13.53 5.89 -0.47
N SER A 105 14.13 5.10 0.44
CA SER A 105 15.53 5.28 0.87
C SER A 105 16.54 5.09 -0.27
N TRP A 106 16.23 4.26 -1.28
CA TRP A 106 17.11 3.97 -2.43
C TRP A 106 17.04 4.98 -3.57
N GLU A 107 16.18 5.99 -3.49
CA GLU A 107 16.08 7.06 -4.49
C GLU A 107 16.64 8.37 -3.94
N THR A 108 17.17 9.18 -4.82
CA THR A 108 17.64 10.53 -4.51
C THR A 108 16.77 11.58 -5.19
N VAL A 109 16.55 12.70 -4.51
CA VAL A 109 15.83 13.84 -5.05
C VAL A 109 16.85 14.97 -5.25
N GLU A 110 17.15 15.30 -6.51
CA GLU A 110 18.10 16.38 -6.83
C GLU A 110 17.51 17.76 -6.52
N ASP A 111 16.24 17.97 -6.86
CA ASP A 111 15.51 19.22 -6.60
C ASP A 111 14.14 18.94 -5.98
N PRO A 112 13.97 19.15 -4.67
CA PRO A 112 12.69 18.98 -3.99
C PRO A 112 11.71 20.12 -4.25
N GLN A 113 12.07 21.13 -5.05
CA GLN A 113 11.21 22.28 -5.40
C GLN A 113 10.67 23.03 -4.16
N GLY A 114 11.50 23.19 -3.14
CA GLY A 114 11.13 23.79 -1.88
C GLY A 114 10.29 22.92 -0.94
N ARG A 115 10.02 21.66 -1.30
CA ARG A 115 9.29 20.70 -0.47
C ARG A 115 10.22 20.02 0.54
N ARG A 116 9.65 19.57 1.64
CA ARG A 116 10.33 18.71 2.61
C ARG A 116 10.39 17.29 2.06
N ILE A 117 11.55 16.68 2.10
CA ILE A 117 11.70 15.27 1.72
C ILE A 117 11.19 14.42 2.86
N LEU A 118 10.22 13.55 2.58
CA LEU A 118 9.71 12.53 3.49
C LEU A 118 10.10 11.16 2.95
N GLU A 119 10.99 10.49 3.67
CA GLU A 119 11.51 9.18 3.29
C GLU A 119 10.66 8.08 3.90
N ILE A 120 10.03 7.27 3.04
CA ILE A 120 9.23 6.11 3.43
C ILE A 120 9.67 4.91 2.61
N ASP A 121 10.11 3.87 3.29
CA ASP A 121 10.32 2.58 2.65
C ASP A 121 9.02 1.79 2.68
N PRO A 122 8.51 1.38 1.51
CA PRO A 122 7.39 0.46 1.44
C PRO A 122 7.82 -0.86 2.08
N ALA A 123 7.39 -1.07 3.31
CA ALA A 123 7.52 -2.35 4.01
C ALA A 123 6.28 -3.21 3.72
N SER A 124 6.14 -4.33 4.40
CA SER A 124 4.93 -5.17 4.37
C SER A 124 3.68 -4.47 4.94
N SER A 125 3.84 -3.29 5.53
CA SER A 125 2.75 -2.46 6.06
C SER A 125 2.17 -1.53 5.01
N PHE A 126 0.87 -1.25 5.10
CA PHE A 126 0.16 -0.27 4.27
C PHE A 126 0.69 1.15 4.53
N GLY A 127 0.65 2.03 3.50
CA GLY A 127 1.02 3.45 3.69
C GLY A 127 2.31 3.86 2.99
N THR A 128 2.47 3.51 1.71
CA THR A 128 3.60 3.97 0.87
C THR A 128 3.51 5.45 0.48
N GLY A 129 2.38 6.12 0.79
CA GLY A 129 2.09 7.48 0.36
C GLY A 129 1.55 7.60 -1.08
N SER A 130 1.59 6.55 -1.87
CA SER A 130 1.13 6.58 -3.27
C SER A 130 -0.40 6.51 -3.40
N HIS A 131 -1.11 6.00 -2.39
CA HIS A 131 -2.56 5.90 -2.42
C HIS A 131 -3.21 7.27 -2.26
N ASP A 132 -4.23 7.56 -3.06
CA ASP A 132 -4.91 8.85 -3.10
C ASP A 132 -5.44 9.30 -1.73
N THR A 133 -5.99 8.37 -0.93
CA THR A 133 -6.47 8.68 0.43
C THR A 133 -5.34 9.16 1.34
N THR A 134 -4.15 8.58 1.25
CA THR A 134 -2.99 9.02 2.02
C THR A 134 -2.56 10.42 1.59
N GLN A 135 -2.53 10.69 0.28
CA GLN A 135 -2.21 12.01 -0.25
C GLN A 135 -3.24 13.06 0.20
N LEU A 136 -4.53 12.74 0.15
CA LEU A 136 -5.62 13.61 0.63
C LEU A 136 -5.47 13.90 2.13
N CYS A 137 -5.16 12.91 2.96
CA CYS A 137 -4.90 13.12 4.38
C CYS A 137 -3.68 14.02 4.61
N MET A 138 -2.59 13.82 3.86
CA MET A 138 -1.41 14.67 3.95
C MET A 138 -1.71 16.12 3.56
N MET A 139 -2.48 16.34 2.49
CA MET A 139 -2.93 17.67 2.08
C MET A 139 -3.85 18.32 3.13
N ALA A 140 -4.72 17.55 3.76
CA ALA A 140 -5.57 18.04 4.84
C ALA A 140 -4.74 18.42 6.09
N LEU A 141 -3.69 17.66 6.41
CA LEU A 141 -2.76 17.99 7.49
C LEU A 141 -2.03 19.32 7.23
N GLU A 142 -1.67 19.65 5.98
CA GLU A 142 -1.05 20.92 5.62
C GLU A 142 -1.92 22.14 5.98
N ASP A 143 -3.24 21.97 5.96
CA ASP A 143 -4.19 23.04 6.26
C ASP A 143 -4.61 23.05 7.75
N ALA A 144 -4.65 21.88 8.38
CA ALA A 144 -5.17 21.69 9.73
C ALA A 144 -4.11 21.90 10.82
N VAL A 145 -2.88 21.39 10.60
CA VAL A 145 -1.84 21.35 11.63
C VAL A 145 -1.21 22.71 11.84
N LYS A 146 -1.12 23.12 13.11
CA LYS A 146 -0.34 24.27 13.58
C LYS A 146 0.83 23.80 14.44
N PRO A 147 1.93 24.56 14.47
CA PRO A 147 3.06 24.22 15.33
C PRO A 147 2.65 24.07 16.80
N GLY A 148 2.98 22.93 17.38
CA GLY A 148 2.67 22.59 18.77
C GLY A 148 1.31 21.93 18.99
N ASP A 149 0.48 21.73 17.95
CA ASP A 149 -0.76 20.98 18.06
C ASP A 149 -0.47 19.53 18.48
N LYS A 150 -1.22 19.04 19.44
CA LYS A 150 -1.16 17.65 19.89
C LYS A 150 -1.90 16.75 18.90
N LEU A 151 -1.19 15.76 18.35
CA LEU A 151 -1.74 14.91 17.33
C LEU A 151 -1.81 13.44 17.76
N LEU A 152 -2.91 12.79 17.37
CA LEU A 152 -3.13 11.36 17.42
C LEU A 152 -3.24 10.82 16.00
N ASP A 153 -2.51 9.73 15.68
CA ASP A 153 -2.62 8.99 14.43
C ASP A 153 -3.22 7.60 14.68
N MET A 154 -4.43 7.37 14.14
CA MET A 154 -5.20 6.13 14.31
C MET A 154 -5.08 5.26 13.07
N GLY A 155 -4.51 4.04 13.23
CA GLY A 155 -4.16 3.18 12.11
C GLY A 155 -2.91 3.69 11.39
N THR A 156 -1.84 3.89 12.16
CA THR A 156 -0.65 4.61 11.69
C THR A 156 0.09 3.92 10.54
N GLY A 157 0.01 2.59 10.41
CA GLY A 157 0.67 1.82 9.37
C GLY A 157 2.17 2.10 9.29
N SER A 158 2.63 2.68 8.20
CA SER A 158 4.03 3.09 8.02
C SER A 158 4.45 4.31 8.84
N GLY A 159 3.51 4.99 9.51
CA GLY A 159 3.74 6.24 10.22
C GLY A 159 3.74 7.48 9.34
N ILE A 160 3.44 7.37 8.06
CA ILE A 160 3.57 8.48 7.11
C ILE A 160 2.79 9.73 7.51
N LEU A 161 1.57 9.58 8.05
CA LEU A 161 0.75 10.72 8.46
C LEU A 161 1.27 11.36 9.75
N ALA A 162 1.68 10.55 10.73
CA ALA A 162 2.34 11.01 11.94
C ALA A 162 3.63 11.78 11.62
N ILE A 163 4.48 11.23 10.72
CA ILE A 163 5.74 11.84 10.29
C ILE A 163 5.48 13.16 9.55
N ALA A 164 4.51 13.18 8.63
CA ALA A 164 4.12 14.39 7.92
C ALA A 164 3.65 15.48 8.89
N ALA A 165 2.81 15.12 9.86
CA ALA A 165 2.34 16.05 10.89
C ALA A 165 3.49 16.59 11.75
N ALA A 166 4.41 15.73 12.20
CA ALA A 166 5.60 16.14 12.94
C ALA A 166 6.47 17.12 12.13
N MET A 167 6.66 16.85 10.83
CA MET A 167 7.38 17.75 9.93
C MET A 167 6.67 19.11 9.76
N LEU A 168 5.35 19.17 9.88
CA LEU A 168 4.57 20.40 9.87
C LEU A 168 4.66 21.15 11.21
N GLY A 169 5.17 20.51 12.25
CA GLY A 169 5.39 21.09 13.57
C GLY A 169 4.41 20.63 14.63
N ALA A 170 3.61 19.62 14.37
CA ALA A 170 2.76 18.98 15.38
C ALA A 170 3.61 18.27 16.45
N ASP A 171 3.09 18.22 17.66
CA ASP A 171 3.55 17.34 18.73
C ASP A 171 2.77 16.03 18.66
N VAL A 172 3.32 15.04 17.97
CA VAL A 172 2.69 13.73 17.79
C VAL A 172 2.78 12.96 19.10
N GLN A 173 1.71 12.94 19.86
CA GLN A 173 1.66 12.34 21.20
C GLN A 173 1.50 10.85 21.20
N THR A 174 0.66 10.32 20.29
CA THR A 174 0.28 8.91 20.28
C THR A 174 0.04 8.44 18.85
N ILE A 175 0.54 7.26 18.54
CA ILE A 175 0.21 6.50 17.34
C ILE A 175 -0.45 5.19 17.75
N VAL A 176 -1.45 4.73 17.01
CA VAL A 176 -2.19 3.51 17.31
C VAL A 176 -2.25 2.63 16.07
N ASP A 177 -2.04 1.35 16.24
CA ASP A 177 -2.28 0.36 15.19
C ASP A 177 -2.68 -0.99 15.81
N ILE A 178 -3.39 -1.80 15.05
CA ILE A 178 -3.75 -3.16 15.47
C ILE A 178 -2.58 -4.15 15.32
N ASP A 179 -1.60 -3.83 14.47
CA ASP A 179 -0.40 -4.61 14.22
C ASP A 179 0.83 -3.94 14.87
N GLU A 180 1.47 -4.66 15.80
CA GLU A 180 2.70 -4.21 16.47
C GLU A 180 3.86 -3.93 15.49
N ASN A 181 3.91 -4.65 14.36
CA ASN A 181 4.92 -4.39 13.33
C ASN A 181 4.76 -3.02 12.69
N CYS A 182 3.52 -2.53 12.55
CA CYS A 182 3.24 -1.19 12.06
C CYS A 182 3.84 -0.13 13.00
N LEU A 183 3.66 -0.27 14.31
CA LEU A 183 4.21 0.66 15.29
C LEU A 183 5.75 0.71 15.23
N LYS A 184 6.38 -0.46 15.11
CA LYS A 184 7.84 -0.55 14.95
C LYS A 184 8.29 0.14 13.67
N THR A 185 7.63 -0.15 12.54
CA THR A 185 7.92 0.46 11.24
C THR A 185 7.75 1.98 11.27
N ALA A 186 6.69 2.47 11.93
CA ALA A 186 6.45 3.90 12.08
C ALA A 186 7.59 4.61 12.83
N HIS A 187 8.08 4.03 13.93
CA HIS A 187 9.22 4.58 14.66
C HIS A 187 10.51 4.53 13.83
N GLU A 188 10.80 3.43 13.15
CA GLU A 188 11.97 3.32 12.25
C GLU A 188 11.93 4.36 11.13
N ASN A 189 10.75 4.62 10.55
CA ASN A 189 10.56 5.66 9.54
C ASN A 189 10.69 7.06 10.12
N ALA A 190 10.19 7.30 11.34
CA ALA A 190 10.36 8.59 12.03
C ALA A 190 11.84 8.90 12.27
N GLU A 191 12.62 7.92 12.71
CA GLU A 191 14.08 8.06 12.88
C GLU A 191 14.78 8.45 11.58
N LYS A 192 14.44 7.80 10.45
CA LYS A 192 14.97 8.13 9.11
C LYS A 192 14.66 9.58 8.70
N ASN A 193 13.51 10.08 9.10
CA ASN A 193 13.06 11.44 8.81
C ASN A 193 13.49 12.47 9.85
N HIS A 194 14.25 12.06 10.88
CA HIS A 194 14.71 12.93 11.96
C HIS A 194 13.60 13.66 12.69
N VAL A 195 12.46 12.99 12.86
CA VAL A 195 11.33 13.50 13.65
C VAL A 195 11.02 12.57 14.82
N GLU A 196 10.46 13.15 15.87
CA GLU A 196 9.98 12.39 17.02
C GLU A 196 8.47 12.18 16.85
N ILE A 197 8.04 10.95 17.08
CA ILE A 197 6.64 10.57 17.25
C ILE A 197 6.48 9.92 18.61
N GLY A 198 5.33 10.16 19.23
CA GLY A 198 5.07 9.75 20.61
C GLY A 198 4.93 8.23 20.77
N ARG A 199 4.26 7.85 21.84
CA ARG A 199 4.11 6.43 22.21
C ARG A 199 3.26 5.68 21.20
N GLY A 200 3.64 4.44 20.91
CA GLY A 200 2.86 3.47 20.15
C GLY A 200 1.95 2.65 21.06
N LEU A 201 0.68 2.53 20.71
CA LEU A 201 -0.31 1.68 21.38
C LEU A 201 -0.84 0.66 20.40
N CYS A 202 -0.67 -0.63 20.74
CA CYS A 202 -1.12 -1.74 19.88
C CYS A 202 -2.48 -2.27 20.35
N GLY A 203 -3.43 -2.34 19.43
CA GLY A 203 -4.72 -2.98 19.67
C GLY A 203 -5.89 -2.35 18.92
N ASP A 204 -7.08 -2.92 19.15
CA ASP A 204 -8.35 -2.48 18.56
C ASP A 204 -9.07 -1.55 19.55
N ALA A 205 -9.01 -0.24 19.32
CA ALA A 205 -9.62 0.77 20.19
C ALA A 205 -11.14 0.68 20.28
N LEU A 206 -11.82 0.02 19.32
CA LEU A 206 -13.26 -0.22 19.36
C LEU A 206 -13.64 -1.35 20.31
N ARG A 207 -12.75 -2.33 20.50
CA ARG A 207 -13.02 -3.56 21.24
C ARG A 207 -12.35 -3.61 22.59
N ASP A 208 -11.31 -2.80 22.80
CA ASP A 208 -10.59 -2.74 24.07
C ASP A 208 -10.81 -1.39 24.78
N PRO A 209 -11.75 -1.34 25.75
CA PRO A 209 -12.03 -0.12 26.51
C PRO A 209 -10.81 0.40 27.27
N LYS A 210 -9.88 -0.48 27.67
CA LYS A 210 -8.65 -0.07 28.35
C LYS A 210 -7.72 0.65 27.40
N LEU A 211 -7.59 0.17 26.16
CA LEU A 211 -6.82 0.86 25.15
C LEU A 211 -7.43 2.24 24.84
N ALA A 212 -8.75 2.35 24.75
CA ALA A 212 -9.42 3.63 24.55
C ALA A 212 -9.15 4.60 25.70
N GLU A 213 -9.11 4.11 26.96
CA GLU A 213 -8.73 4.91 28.14
C GLU A 213 -7.25 5.31 28.08
N ASP A 214 -6.35 4.41 27.67
CA ASP A 214 -4.92 4.65 27.54
C ASP A 214 -4.60 5.66 26.42
N ILE A 215 -5.34 5.66 25.32
CA ILE A 215 -5.25 6.68 24.25
C ILE A 215 -5.55 8.07 24.87
N GLY A 216 -6.57 8.13 25.68
CA GLY A 216 -6.95 9.38 26.37
C GLY A 216 -7.60 10.39 25.44
N GLY A 217 -7.35 11.68 25.70
CA GLY A 217 -7.97 12.78 24.96
C GLY A 217 -7.16 14.06 25.02
N GLY A 218 -7.75 15.16 24.49
CA GLY A 218 -7.11 16.47 24.50
C GLY A 218 -6.16 16.67 23.32
N TYR A 219 -6.37 15.94 22.24
CA TYR A 219 -5.69 16.14 20.96
C TYR A 219 -6.34 17.32 20.21
N ASP A 220 -5.51 18.13 19.58
CA ASP A 220 -5.96 19.22 18.72
C ASP A 220 -6.29 18.70 17.31
N VAL A 221 -5.56 17.67 16.87
CA VAL A 221 -5.75 17.01 15.58
C VAL A 221 -5.77 15.48 15.77
N ILE A 222 -6.73 14.84 15.15
CA ILE A 222 -6.78 13.39 15.04
C ILE A 222 -6.78 13.05 13.55
N VAL A 223 -5.85 12.23 13.11
CA VAL A 223 -5.80 11.72 11.73
C VAL A 223 -6.05 10.23 11.72
N ALA A 224 -6.84 9.75 10.74
CA ALA A 224 -7.14 8.34 10.55
C ALA A 224 -7.33 8.06 9.05
N ASN A 225 -6.52 7.19 8.48
CA ASN A 225 -6.68 6.71 7.10
C ASN A 225 -6.96 5.21 7.11
N ILE A 226 -8.15 4.86 7.57
CA ILE A 226 -8.62 3.49 7.79
C ILE A 226 -10.02 3.31 7.19
N VAL A 227 -10.54 2.10 7.25
CA VAL A 227 -11.87 1.77 6.71
C VAL A 227 -12.96 2.59 7.42
N ALA A 228 -13.89 3.15 6.66
CA ALA A 228 -14.93 4.05 7.16
C ALA A 228 -15.78 3.44 8.30
N ASP A 229 -16.10 2.15 8.22
CA ASP A 229 -16.90 1.45 9.25
C ASP A 229 -16.20 1.46 10.63
N VAL A 230 -14.87 1.47 10.64
CA VAL A 230 -14.08 1.57 11.88
C VAL A 230 -14.18 2.99 12.44
N ILE A 231 -14.06 4.02 11.59
CA ILE A 231 -14.18 5.43 12.01
C ILE A 231 -15.58 5.73 12.58
N ILE A 232 -16.63 5.19 11.93
CA ILE A 232 -18.03 5.37 12.36
C ILE A 232 -18.29 4.70 13.73
N GLY A 233 -17.56 3.63 14.02
CA GLY A 233 -17.68 2.90 15.28
C GLY A 233 -16.91 3.51 16.46
N MET A 234 -15.99 4.44 16.21
CA MET A 234 -15.23 5.18 17.22
C MET A 234 -16.06 6.31 17.83
#